data_b51d74cdfcb435ed06e8b8bf28672ab5
#
_entry.id   b51d74cdfcb435ed06e8b8bf28672ab5
#
_cell.length_a   1.000
_cell.length_b   1.000
_cell.length_c   1.000
_cell.angle_alpha   90.00
_cell.angle_beta   90.00
_cell.angle_gamma   90.00
#
_symmetry.space_group_name_H-M   'P 1'
#
loop_
_entity.id
_entity.type
_entity.pdbx_description
1 polymer ?
#
loop_
_entity_poly.entity_id
_entity_poly.type
_entity_poly.pdbx_seq_one_letter_code
_entity_poly.pdbx_strand_id
1 'polypeptide(L)'
;MTVEIFWQLIEKARKTAGTNDNAFASALQTELISLSEEDLLLFQFIYEWYEIMIIKQPSHLMWSALMLINGGYCTDTYGFAGYLITHGREVYEKTLANPDFLATLNPKKDKCNYKEVRRLAQKIYMERTKTKIRAFKKIYISVWNKELQDEITQSLTINPERRNRDWTQDELKELFPQLAEVLSKQGKK
;
A
#
# COMPACT_ATOMS: atom_id res chain seq x y z
N MET A 1 3.54 5.12 18.74
CA MET A 1 3.58 4.29 17.48
C MET A 1 4.95 4.42 16.83
N THR A 2 5.58 3.31 16.47
CA THR A 2 6.80 3.26 15.65
C THR A 2 6.49 2.58 14.32
N VAL A 3 7.39 2.68 13.35
CA VAL A 3 7.28 1.97 12.07
C VAL A 3 7.20 0.46 12.27
N GLU A 4 7.97 -0.07 13.22
CA GLU A 4 7.96 -1.50 13.54
C GLU A 4 6.60 -1.95 14.08
N ILE A 5 6.01 -1.21 15.02
CA ILE A 5 4.68 -1.51 15.58
C ILE A 5 3.60 -1.41 14.50
N PHE A 6 3.70 -0.42 13.59
CA PHE A 6 2.79 -0.32 12.45
C PHE A 6 2.77 -1.60 11.61
N TRP A 7 3.94 -2.11 11.22
CA TRP A 7 4.03 -3.33 10.42
C TRP A 7 3.58 -4.57 11.19
N GLN A 8 3.89 -4.67 12.48
CA GLN A 8 3.38 -5.76 13.32
C GLN A 8 1.86 -5.81 13.36
N LEU A 9 1.17 -4.66 13.42
CA LEU A 9 -0.28 -4.60 13.37
C LEU A 9 -0.83 -5.06 12.01
N ILE A 10 -0.21 -4.63 10.91
CA ILE A 10 -0.55 -5.07 9.55
C ILE A 10 -0.38 -6.59 9.41
N GLU A 11 0.76 -7.13 9.82
CA GLU A 11 1.08 -8.55 9.72
C GLU A 11 0.18 -9.42 10.61
N LYS A 12 -0.13 -8.95 11.81
CA LYS A 12 -1.06 -9.63 12.72
C LYS A 12 -2.47 -9.68 12.13
N ALA A 13 -2.94 -8.58 11.54
CA ALA A 13 -4.22 -8.55 10.84
C ALA A 13 -4.22 -9.48 9.63
N ARG A 14 -3.14 -9.51 8.85
CA ARG A 14 -2.99 -10.42 7.70
C ARG A 14 -2.98 -11.89 8.13
N LYS A 15 -2.27 -12.21 9.20
CA LYS A 15 -2.25 -13.58 9.77
C LYS A 15 -3.66 -14.02 10.19
N THR A 16 -4.43 -13.13 10.79
CA THR A 16 -5.82 -13.42 11.20
C THR A 16 -6.76 -13.59 10.00
N ALA A 17 -6.62 -12.75 8.99
CA ALA A 17 -7.46 -12.77 7.78
C ALA A 17 -7.05 -13.87 6.77
N GLY A 18 -5.83 -14.39 6.86
CA GLY A 18 -5.26 -15.30 5.86
C GLY A 18 -5.20 -14.64 4.48
N THR A 19 -5.71 -15.30 3.46
CA THR A 19 -5.77 -14.76 2.08
C THR A 19 -7.07 -14.00 1.78
N ASN A 20 -7.95 -13.84 2.77
CA ASN A 20 -9.24 -13.18 2.60
C ASN A 20 -9.12 -11.67 2.81
N ASP A 21 -9.05 -10.92 1.72
CA ASP A 21 -8.94 -9.46 1.79
C ASP A 21 -10.17 -8.80 2.44
N ASN A 22 -11.37 -9.36 2.29
CA ASN A 22 -12.56 -8.82 2.94
C ASN A 22 -12.49 -8.95 4.48
N ALA A 23 -11.81 -9.97 5.00
CA ALA A 23 -11.62 -10.15 6.43
C ALA A 23 -10.51 -9.27 7.01
N PHE A 24 -9.59 -8.78 6.16
CA PHE A 24 -8.43 -8.02 6.61
C PHE A 24 -8.81 -6.70 7.29
N ALA A 25 -9.74 -5.94 6.71
CA ALA A 25 -10.18 -4.67 7.31
C ALA A 25 -10.77 -4.88 8.72
N SER A 26 -11.57 -5.94 8.91
CA SER A 26 -12.16 -6.27 10.21
C SER A 26 -11.09 -6.73 11.21
N ALA A 27 -10.13 -7.53 10.76
CA ALA A 27 -9.02 -7.96 11.61
C ALA A 27 -8.16 -6.77 12.04
N LEU A 28 -7.80 -5.87 11.11
CA LEU A 28 -7.06 -4.66 11.42
C LEU A 28 -7.84 -3.72 12.33
N GLN A 29 -9.14 -3.57 12.12
CA GLN A 29 -10.00 -2.77 12.99
C GLN A 29 -9.94 -3.26 14.44
N THR A 30 -9.94 -4.55 14.67
CA THR A 30 -9.83 -5.14 16.01
C THR A 30 -8.52 -4.73 16.69
N GLU A 31 -7.40 -4.74 15.96
CA GLU A 31 -6.12 -4.30 16.49
C GLU A 31 -6.11 -2.79 16.79
N LEU A 32 -6.64 -1.98 15.88
CA LEU A 32 -6.63 -0.51 16.01
C LEU A 32 -7.54 0.01 17.13
N ILE A 33 -8.63 -0.67 17.45
CA ILE A 33 -9.53 -0.25 18.52
C ILE A 33 -8.84 -0.22 19.90
N SER A 34 -7.81 -1.03 20.11
CA SER A 34 -7.06 -1.06 21.38
C SER A 34 -6.03 0.07 21.51
N LEU A 35 -5.71 0.80 20.43
CA LEU A 35 -4.70 1.84 20.43
C LEU A 35 -5.16 3.12 21.14
N SER A 36 -4.21 3.90 21.63
CA SER A 36 -4.45 5.27 22.08
C SER A 36 -4.88 6.18 20.93
N GLU A 37 -5.46 7.34 21.25
CA GLU A 37 -5.83 8.35 20.25
C GLU A 37 -4.60 8.86 19.48
N GLU A 38 -3.50 9.06 20.17
CA GLU A 38 -2.21 9.44 19.58
C GLU A 38 -1.69 8.37 18.63
N ASP A 39 -1.71 7.10 19.04
CA ASP A 39 -1.26 6.00 18.18
C ASP A 39 -2.16 5.80 16.95
N LEU A 40 -3.46 6.08 17.04
CA LEU A 40 -4.35 6.07 15.88
C LEU A 40 -3.97 7.15 14.86
N LEU A 41 -3.61 8.36 15.33
CA LEU A 41 -3.15 9.44 14.45
C LEU A 41 -1.80 9.09 13.80
N LEU A 42 -0.86 8.53 14.56
CA LEU A 42 0.44 8.12 14.05
C LEU A 42 0.33 6.92 13.10
N PHE A 43 -0.57 5.95 13.37
CA PHE A 43 -0.87 4.87 12.43
C PHE A 43 -1.36 5.41 11.09
N GLN A 44 -2.32 6.34 11.12
CA GLN A 44 -2.84 7.00 9.91
C GLN A 44 -1.74 7.72 9.14
N PHE A 45 -0.85 8.41 9.87
CA PHE A 45 0.28 9.12 9.29
C PHE A 45 1.28 8.18 8.60
N ILE A 46 1.70 7.10 9.27
CA ILE A 46 2.62 6.11 8.71
C ILE A 46 2.00 5.44 7.47
N TYR A 47 0.72 5.06 7.55
CA TYR A 47 0.00 4.47 6.43
C TYR A 47 -0.01 5.39 5.21
N GLU A 48 -0.39 6.65 5.37
CA GLU A 48 -0.43 7.64 4.29
C GLU A 48 0.97 7.93 3.73
N TRP A 49 2.01 7.87 4.57
CA TRP A 49 3.38 8.06 4.09
C TRP A 49 3.84 6.89 3.22
N TYR A 50 3.52 5.66 3.59
CA TYR A 50 3.76 4.49 2.73
C TYR A 50 2.96 4.56 1.42
N GLU A 51 1.72 5.02 1.42
CA GLU A 51 0.99 5.31 0.17
C GLU A 51 1.74 6.32 -0.71
N ILE A 52 2.21 7.42 -0.12
CA ILE A 52 2.96 8.45 -0.83
C ILE A 52 4.25 7.90 -1.45
N MET A 53 4.95 6.99 -0.78
CA MET A 53 6.18 6.38 -1.30
C MET A 53 5.91 5.57 -2.57
N ILE A 54 4.75 4.92 -2.71
CA ILE A 54 4.34 4.27 -3.96
C ILE A 54 3.96 5.29 -5.03
N ILE A 55 3.17 6.31 -4.66
CA ILE A 55 2.57 7.25 -5.61
C ILE A 55 3.62 8.20 -6.19
N LYS A 56 4.60 8.62 -5.39
CA LYS A 56 5.64 9.58 -5.79
C LYS A 56 6.92 8.96 -6.32
N GLN A 57 6.91 7.66 -6.64
CA GLN A 57 8.09 7.02 -7.21
C GLN A 57 8.54 7.71 -8.50
N PRO A 58 9.82 8.09 -8.59
CA PRO A 58 10.35 8.77 -9.77
C PRO A 58 10.40 7.87 -11.01
N SER A 59 10.41 6.56 -10.83
CA SER A 59 10.59 5.59 -11.92
C SER A 59 9.32 5.26 -12.68
N HIS A 60 8.15 5.56 -12.13
CA HIS A 60 6.85 5.10 -12.64
C HIS A 60 6.73 3.57 -12.88
N LEU A 61 7.73 2.78 -12.50
CA LEU A 61 7.73 1.32 -12.71
C LEU A 61 6.58 0.61 -12.00
N MET A 62 6.19 1.11 -10.82
CA MET A 62 5.02 0.57 -10.11
C MET A 62 3.73 0.74 -10.92
N TRP A 63 3.58 1.89 -11.60
CA TRP A 63 2.43 2.15 -12.48
C TRP A 63 2.48 1.29 -13.72
N SER A 64 3.68 1.10 -14.27
CA SER A 64 3.90 0.24 -15.43
C SER A 64 3.57 -1.21 -15.11
N ALA A 65 3.93 -1.71 -13.93
CA ALA A 65 3.55 -3.06 -13.48
C ALA A 65 2.03 -3.18 -13.31
N LEU A 66 1.38 -2.18 -12.70
CA LEU A 66 -0.10 -2.16 -12.56
C LEU A 66 -0.79 -2.09 -13.93
N MET A 67 -0.25 -1.33 -14.89
CA MET A 67 -0.74 -1.30 -16.26
C MET A 67 -0.63 -2.68 -16.93
N LEU A 68 0.47 -3.41 -16.71
CA LEU A 68 0.61 -4.77 -17.23
C LEU A 68 -0.46 -5.70 -16.64
N ILE A 69 -0.68 -5.65 -15.32
CA ILE A 69 -1.69 -6.46 -14.63
C ILE A 69 -3.10 -6.18 -15.20
N ASN A 70 -3.42 -4.92 -15.45
CA ASN A 70 -4.76 -4.51 -15.86
C ASN A 70 -4.97 -4.50 -17.39
N GLY A 71 -3.96 -4.85 -18.18
CA GLY A 71 -4.07 -4.90 -19.63
C GLY A 71 -4.03 -3.53 -20.31
N GLY A 72 -3.23 -2.61 -19.78
CA GLY A 72 -2.89 -1.33 -20.41
C GLY A 72 -3.42 -0.08 -19.69
N TYR A 73 -4.07 -0.21 -18.54
CA TYR A 73 -4.57 0.96 -17.82
C TYR A 73 -4.26 0.92 -16.32
N CYS A 74 -4.17 2.12 -15.72
CA CYS A 74 -3.99 2.30 -14.30
C CYS A 74 -5.12 3.20 -13.76
N THR A 75 -6.01 2.65 -12.94
CA THR A 75 -7.22 3.36 -12.52
C THR A 75 -7.14 3.92 -11.10
N ASP A 76 -6.40 3.28 -10.20
CA ASP A 76 -6.43 3.62 -8.78
C ASP A 76 -5.12 3.39 -8.07
N THR A 77 -4.38 4.47 -7.96
CA THR A 77 -3.06 4.47 -7.33
C THR A 77 -3.11 4.26 -5.83
N TYR A 78 -4.08 4.84 -5.16
CA TYR A 78 -4.25 4.67 -3.71
C TYR A 78 -4.73 3.27 -3.33
N GLY A 79 -5.64 2.72 -4.12
CA GLY A 79 -6.10 1.36 -3.90
C GLY A 79 -4.98 0.34 -4.12
N PHE A 80 -4.11 0.57 -5.10
CA PHE A 80 -2.94 -0.27 -5.33
C PHE A 80 -1.90 -0.15 -4.21
N ALA A 81 -1.62 1.06 -3.74
CA ALA A 81 -0.74 1.25 -2.57
C ALA A 81 -1.30 0.52 -1.33
N GLY A 82 -2.60 0.66 -1.07
CA GLY A 82 -3.27 -0.08 -0.01
C GLY A 82 -3.17 -1.60 -0.17
N TYR A 83 -3.34 -2.11 -1.39
CA TYR A 83 -3.14 -3.53 -1.69
C TYR A 83 -1.74 -4.01 -1.28
N LEU A 84 -0.68 -3.26 -1.63
CA LEU A 84 0.69 -3.63 -1.25
C LEU A 84 0.92 -3.57 0.27
N ILE A 85 0.49 -2.49 0.93
CA ILE A 85 0.64 -2.34 2.38
C ILE A 85 -0.02 -3.52 3.11
N THR A 86 -1.21 -3.93 2.70
CA THR A 86 -1.94 -5.02 3.36
C THR A 86 -1.33 -6.41 3.16
N HIS A 87 -0.36 -6.56 2.25
CA HIS A 87 0.41 -7.80 2.09
C HIS A 87 1.64 -7.88 3.00
N GLY A 88 1.89 -6.86 3.82
CA GLY A 88 2.96 -6.84 4.80
C GLY A 88 4.26 -6.19 4.30
N ARG A 89 5.16 -5.96 5.26
CA ARG A 89 6.38 -5.20 5.05
C ARG A 89 7.28 -5.79 3.96
N GLU A 90 7.54 -7.09 4.04
CA GLU A 90 8.45 -7.76 3.10
C GLU A 90 7.96 -7.64 1.65
N VAL A 91 6.67 -7.86 1.41
CA VAL A 91 6.06 -7.73 0.09
C VAL A 91 6.15 -6.29 -0.40
N TYR A 92 5.82 -5.34 0.47
CA TYR A 92 5.86 -3.92 0.15
C TYR A 92 7.28 -3.49 -0.27
N GLU A 93 8.30 -3.76 0.55
CA GLU A 93 9.69 -3.36 0.32
C GLU A 93 10.28 -4.04 -0.92
N LYS A 94 10.08 -5.34 -1.10
CA LYS A 94 10.57 -6.08 -2.27
C LYS A 94 9.92 -5.60 -3.56
N THR A 95 8.62 -5.31 -3.54
CA THR A 95 7.92 -4.78 -4.71
C THR A 95 8.39 -3.36 -5.05
N LEU A 96 8.68 -2.54 -4.03
CA LEU A 96 9.19 -1.19 -4.23
C LEU A 96 10.57 -1.20 -4.89
N ALA A 97 11.44 -2.13 -4.49
CA ALA A 97 12.76 -2.33 -5.06
C ALA A 97 12.71 -2.96 -6.47
N ASN A 98 11.81 -3.92 -6.67
CA ASN A 98 11.61 -4.60 -7.95
C ASN A 98 10.13 -4.92 -8.18
N PRO A 99 9.40 -4.16 -9.01
CA PRO A 99 7.97 -4.39 -9.26
C PRO A 99 7.62 -5.75 -9.88
N ASP A 100 8.56 -6.44 -10.53
CA ASP A 100 8.35 -7.79 -11.05
C ASP A 100 8.09 -8.82 -9.92
N PHE A 101 8.47 -8.48 -8.68
CA PHE A 101 8.15 -9.26 -7.47
C PHE A 101 6.63 -9.42 -7.25
N LEU A 102 5.80 -8.55 -7.84
CA LEU A 102 4.32 -8.70 -7.84
C LEU A 102 3.88 -10.06 -8.38
N ALA A 103 4.67 -10.70 -9.21
CA ALA A 103 4.39 -12.05 -9.71
C ALA A 103 4.12 -13.07 -8.58
N THR A 104 4.80 -12.92 -7.44
CA THR A 104 4.65 -13.82 -6.28
C THR A 104 3.26 -13.75 -5.65
N LEU A 105 2.56 -12.65 -5.82
CA LEU A 105 1.19 -12.44 -5.30
C LEU A 105 0.12 -13.03 -6.23
N ASN A 106 0.52 -13.53 -7.40
CA ASN A 106 -0.42 -14.02 -8.43
C ASN A 106 -1.55 -13.00 -8.71
N PRO A 107 -1.21 -11.73 -9.04
CA PRO A 107 -2.17 -10.64 -9.12
C PRO A 107 -3.17 -10.88 -10.24
N LYS A 108 -4.42 -10.50 -10.01
CA LYS A 108 -5.47 -10.61 -11.01
C LYS A 108 -5.88 -9.23 -11.49
N LYS A 109 -6.28 -9.15 -12.76
CA LYS A 109 -6.83 -7.94 -13.36
C LYS A 109 -7.92 -7.34 -12.46
N ASP A 110 -7.85 -6.03 -12.22
CA ASP A 110 -8.80 -5.25 -11.42
C ASP A 110 -8.97 -5.68 -9.94
N LYS A 111 -8.07 -6.56 -9.42
CA LYS A 111 -8.13 -7.03 -8.03
C LYS A 111 -7.03 -6.45 -7.13
N CYS A 112 -6.02 -5.78 -7.71
CA CYS A 112 -4.96 -5.14 -6.93
C CYS A 112 -5.41 -3.75 -6.46
N ASN A 113 -6.53 -3.70 -5.73
CA ASN A 113 -7.13 -2.45 -5.27
C ASN A 113 -7.77 -2.68 -3.90
N TYR A 114 -7.23 -2.02 -2.87
CA TYR A 114 -7.74 -2.15 -1.51
C TYR A 114 -7.72 -0.81 -0.77
N LYS A 115 -8.88 -0.16 -0.66
CA LYS A 115 -9.05 1.17 -0.06
C LYS A 115 -9.64 1.15 1.34
N GLU A 116 -10.19 0.02 1.76
CA GLU A 116 -11.00 -0.10 2.97
C GLU A 116 -10.24 0.31 4.22
N VAL A 117 -8.93 0.07 4.25
CA VAL A 117 -8.08 0.41 5.40
C VAL A 117 -7.59 1.84 5.40
N ARG A 118 -7.61 2.53 4.26
CA ARG A 118 -6.98 3.85 4.09
C ARG A 118 -7.39 4.89 5.13
N ARG A 119 -8.62 4.82 5.61
CA ARG A 119 -9.16 5.76 6.60
C ARG A 119 -9.65 5.07 7.87
N LEU A 120 -9.22 3.84 8.11
CA LEU A 120 -9.74 3.05 9.20
C LEU A 120 -9.36 3.66 10.56
N ALA A 121 -8.10 4.01 10.77
CA ALA A 121 -7.65 4.65 12.00
C ALA A 121 -8.30 6.04 12.20
N GLN A 122 -8.40 6.85 11.13
CA GLN A 122 -9.14 8.10 11.15
C GLN A 122 -10.59 7.90 11.60
N LYS A 123 -11.28 6.91 11.05
CA LYS A 123 -12.68 6.61 11.38
C LYS A 123 -12.83 6.24 12.86
N ILE A 124 -11.98 5.34 13.35
CA ILE A 124 -11.99 4.93 14.76
C ILE A 124 -11.73 6.13 15.68
N TYR A 125 -10.72 6.95 15.36
CA TYR A 125 -10.43 8.16 16.12
C TYR A 125 -11.65 9.09 16.19
N MET A 126 -12.25 9.41 15.04
CA MET A 126 -13.38 10.33 14.96
C MET A 126 -14.62 9.79 15.70
N GLU A 127 -14.88 8.49 15.65
CA GLU A 127 -15.98 7.84 16.36
C GLU A 127 -15.78 7.89 17.88
N ARG A 128 -14.54 7.65 18.34
CA ARG A 128 -14.19 7.68 19.77
C ARG A 128 -14.26 9.07 20.37
N THR A 129 -13.65 10.06 19.68
CA THR A 129 -13.55 11.43 20.17
C THR A 129 -14.75 12.31 19.82
N LYS A 130 -15.72 11.80 19.03
CA LYS A 130 -16.82 12.57 18.44
C LYS A 130 -16.34 13.76 17.59
N THR A 131 -15.12 13.68 17.07
CA THR A 131 -14.49 14.74 16.29
C THR A 131 -15.03 14.74 14.86
N LYS A 132 -15.40 15.92 14.33
CA LYS A 132 -15.81 16.09 12.93
C LYS A 132 -14.57 16.15 12.02
N ILE A 133 -14.73 15.79 10.73
CA ILE A 133 -13.64 15.72 9.73
C ILE A 133 -12.79 16.98 9.64
N ARG A 134 -13.40 18.19 9.75
CA ARG A 134 -12.67 19.46 9.70
C ARG A 134 -11.75 19.64 10.90
N ALA A 135 -12.21 19.26 12.09
CA ALA A 135 -11.40 19.32 13.32
C ALA A 135 -10.33 18.22 13.30
N PHE A 136 -10.68 17.00 12.87
CA PHE A 136 -9.70 15.92 12.67
C PHE A 136 -8.52 16.37 11.78
N LYS A 137 -8.79 16.98 10.63
CA LYS A 137 -7.72 17.46 9.73
C LYS A 137 -6.76 18.44 10.41
N LYS A 138 -7.25 19.32 11.28
CA LYS A 138 -6.40 20.26 12.04
C LYS A 138 -5.51 19.52 13.04
N ILE A 139 -6.08 18.57 13.78
CA ILE A 139 -5.35 17.75 14.75
C ILE A 139 -4.33 16.88 14.03
N TYR A 140 -4.73 16.25 12.93
CA TYR A 140 -3.87 15.38 12.13
C TYR A 140 -2.64 16.12 11.57
N ILE A 141 -2.81 17.37 11.11
CA ILE A 141 -1.69 18.20 10.66
C ILE A 141 -0.70 18.49 11.80
N SER A 142 -1.16 18.61 13.06
CA SER A 142 -0.27 18.86 14.19
C SER A 142 0.58 17.68 14.61
N VAL A 143 0.23 16.45 14.17
CA VAL A 143 1.06 15.24 14.40
C VAL A 143 2.05 14.97 13.26
N TRP A 144 2.21 15.93 12.34
CA TRP A 144 3.20 15.84 11.27
C TRP A 144 4.60 15.64 11.86
N ASN A 145 5.21 14.50 11.56
CA ASN A 145 6.47 14.08 12.15
C ASN A 145 7.53 13.88 11.05
N LYS A 146 8.43 14.86 10.93
CA LYS A 146 9.49 14.82 9.92
C LYS A 146 10.49 13.68 10.17
N GLU A 147 10.82 13.39 11.42
CA GLU A 147 11.78 12.33 11.78
C GLU A 147 11.23 10.97 11.34
N LEU A 148 9.95 10.73 11.57
CA LEU A 148 9.28 9.49 11.14
C LEU A 148 9.20 9.37 9.61
N GLN A 149 9.00 10.50 8.91
CA GLN A 149 9.07 10.52 7.44
C GLN A 149 10.46 10.17 6.93
N ASP A 150 11.48 10.78 7.52
CA ASP A 150 12.87 10.56 7.15
C ASP A 150 13.26 9.10 7.45
N GLU A 151 12.85 8.53 8.59
CA GLU A 151 13.03 7.12 8.93
C GLU A 151 12.44 6.19 7.87
N ILE A 152 11.16 6.38 7.52
CA ILE A 152 10.49 5.56 6.50
C ILE A 152 11.20 5.71 5.14
N THR A 153 11.49 6.95 4.73
CA THR A 153 12.07 7.22 3.41
C THR A 153 13.46 6.62 3.28
N GLN A 154 14.30 6.72 4.32
CA GLN A 154 15.67 6.19 4.33
C GLN A 154 15.72 4.66 4.42
N SER A 155 14.70 4.04 5.04
CA SER A 155 14.63 2.58 5.15
C SER A 155 14.28 1.89 3.83
N LEU A 156 13.76 2.62 2.84
CA LEU A 156 13.24 2.05 1.61
C LEU A 156 14.27 2.10 0.46
N THR A 157 14.46 0.96 -0.19
CA THR A 157 15.17 0.89 -1.47
C THR A 157 14.19 1.17 -2.60
N ILE A 158 14.32 2.33 -3.23
CA ILE A 158 13.49 2.72 -4.37
C ILE A 158 14.30 2.51 -5.65
N ASN A 159 13.71 1.84 -6.64
CA ASN A 159 14.35 1.71 -7.93
C ASN A 159 14.59 3.10 -8.54
N PRO A 160 15.86 3.51 -8.78
CA PRO A 160 16.20 4.84 -9.23
C PRO A 160 15.94 5.07 -10.72
N GLU A 161 15.57 4.04 -11.45
CA GLU A 161 15.43 4.10 -12.89
C GLU A 161 14.25 5.00 -13.28
N ARG A 162 14.57 6.19 -13.80
CA ARG A 162 13.60 7.13 -14.33
C ARG A 162 13.30 6.79 -15.78
N ARG A 163 12.09 6.29 -16.03
CA ARG A 163 11.62 6.08 -17.41
C ARG A 163 10.27 6.75 -17.58
N ASN A 164 10.29 7.97 -18.03
CA ASN A 164 9.11 8.77 -18.32
C ASN A 164 8.73 8.57 -19.79
N ARG A 165 8.10 7.44 -20.12
CA ARG A 165 7.58 7.18 -21.46
C ARG A 165 6.34 6.28 -21.40
N ASP A 166 5.55 6.35 -22.44
CA ASP A 166 4.48 5.38 -22.69
C ASP A 166 5.11 4.04 -23.10
N TRP A 167 4.67 2.97 -22.45
CA TRP A 167 5.12 1.61 -22.72
C TRP A 167 4.09 0.86 -23.56
N THR A 168 4.55 0.15 -24.57
CA THR A 168 3.73 -0.87 -25.22
C THR A 168 3.57 -2.09 -24.30
N GLN A 169 2.54 -2.91 -24.56
CA GLN A 169 2.33 -4.14 -23.77
C GLN A 169 3.51 -5.11 -23.89
N ASP A 170 4.19 -5.18 -25.04
CA ASP A 170 5.32 -6.07 -25.22
C ASP A 170 6.56 -5.57 -24.45
N GLU A 171 6.84 -4.27 -24.48
CA GLU A 171 7.88 -3.69 -23.62
C GLU A 171 7.64 -3.90 -22.13
N LEU A 172 6.36 -3.83 -21.68
CA LEU A 172 6.03 -4.14 -20.29
C LEU A 172 6.27 -5.60 -19.92
N LYS A 173 6.02 -6.54 -20.84
CA LYS A 173 6.31 -7.97 -20.64
C LYS A 173 7.83 -8.23 -20.56
N GLU A 174 8.62 -7.52 -21.37
CA GLU A 174 10.08 -7.60 -21.30
C GLU A 174 10.63 -7.00 -19.99
N LEU A 175 10.02 -5.92 -19.52
CA LEU A 175 10.42 -5.24 -18.28
C LEU A 175 10.05 -6.06 -17.02
N PHE A 176 8.90 -6.78 -17.05
CA PHE A 176 8.39 -7.58 -15.94
C PHE A 176 8.14 -9.04 -16.38
N PRO A 177 9.19 -9.83 -16.65
CA PRO A 177 9.05 -11.16 -17.27
C PRO A 177 8.33 -12.17 -16.36
N GLN A 178 8.56 -12.15 -15.04
CA GLN A 178 7.89 -13.06 -14.11
C GLN A 178 6.39 -12.72 -13.99
N LEU A 179 6.08 -11.43 -13.90
CA LEU A 179 4.70 -10.96 -13.86
C LEU A 179 3.95 -11.30 -15.16
N ALA A 180 4.59 -11.10 -16.32
CA ALA A 180 4.03 -11.46 -17.61
C ALA A 180 3.75 -12.97 -17.74
N GLU A 181 4.66 -13.81 -17.23
CA GLU A 181 4.47 -15.27 -17.19
C GLU A 181 3.25 -15.66 -16.37
N VAL A 182 3.12 -15.10 -15.16
CA VAL A 182 1.95 -15.37 -14.29
C VAL A 182 0.65 -14.97 -14.94
N LEU A 183 0.60 -13.76 -15.53
CA LEU A 183 -0.62 -13.24 -16.19
C LEU A 183 -1.00 -14.06 -17.44
N SER A 184 -0.01 -14.55 -18.20
CA SER A 184 -0.26 -15.39 -19.38
C SER A 184 -0.93 -16.72 -19.04
N LYS A 185 -0.62 -17.28 -17.86
CA LYS A 185 -1.25 -18.53 -17.37
C LYS A 185 -2.70 -18.33 -16.93
N GLN A 186 -3.08 -17.13 -16.52
CA GLN A 186 -4.45 -16.81 -16.11
C GLN A 186 -5.39 -16.61 -17.31
N GLY A 187 -4.89 -16.10 -18.43
CA GLY A 187 -5.68 -15.86 -19.65
C GLY A 187 -6.04 -17.13 -20.43
N LYS A 188 -5.53 -18.30 -20.02
CA LYS A 188 -5.78 -19.60 -20.67
C LYS A 188 -6.86 -20.44 -19.99
N LYS A 189 -7.51 -19.92 -18.97
CA LYS A 189 -8.64 -20.54 -18.28
C LYS A 189 -9.94 -19.84 -18.63
#